data_a45841f7c3d1ce01216895540cedb20e
#
_entry.id   a45841f7c3d1ce01216895540cedb20e
#
_cell.length_a   1.000
_cell.length_b   1.000
_cell.length_c   1.000
_cell.angle_alpha   90.00
_cell.angle_beta   90.00
_cell.angle_gamma   90.00
#
_symmetry.space_group_name_H-M   'P 1'
#
loop_
_entity.id
_entity.type
_entity.pdbx_description
1 polymer ?
#
loop_
_entity_poly.entity_id
_entity_poly.type
_entity_poly.pdbx_seq_one_letter_code
_entity_poly.pdbx_strand_id
1 'polypeptide(L)'
;MKRISAFLIFALVGAILAACGAPAPAQPTPVPAQPTPAPEQPTPAPAGMTGTIKIATQSPLSGPQSALGIGIRNGADLGLRDMGKMLTDMGFEVELAPFDDQAKPEVGAANAKNIASDPDILCIVGHLNSGVALASLPTYSDNNLAMVSPANTNPKITESGYKNAFRIVGRDDVQGAVGEEFARTEMGVKSVYIIHDKTDYGQGVAEFFRQQAEKNGITVAGFEGTEEKANFESILTPILAANPDLIYFGGIYDQAGPLFRQARDRGITAKFLGPDGLDSPELLKLAGDAVKGMFYTSVAAPVSQFPDAAKFAEDYKATFNEDAPPFSAQAYDAMGVCIRAIMQAAEKADGNKPTPAQVVEAIRAGGEYKGITGNYTFNEKGDPVTSVYFVLQVSEDDGDPAEVWNKNAVVKKLEIPAP
;
A
#
# COMPACT_ATOMS: atom_id res chain seq x y z
N MET A 1 -58.96 -11.17 -8.94
CA MET A 1 -59.78 -11.93 -7.97
C MET A 1 -59.08 -11.73 -6.63
N LYS A 2 -59.55 -10.79 -5.79
CA LYS A 2 -60.41 -10.98 -4.59
C LYS A 2 -59.71 -11.93 -3.57
N ARG A 3 -59.43 -11.60 -2.31
CA ARG A 3 -60.11 -10.87 -1.21
C ARG A 3 -59.14 -10.73 -0.04
N ILE A 4 -59.02 -9.58 0.67
CA ILE A 4 -59.81 -9.06 1.79
C ILE A 4 -59.36 -9.55 3.17
N SER A 5 -58.79 -8.65 3.93
CA SER A 5 -59.01 -8.15 5.31
C SER A 5 -59.46 -9.11 6.43
N ALA A 6 -58.89 -8.91 7.62
CA ALA A 6 -59.65 -8.85 8.88
C ALA A 6 -58.87 -8.09 9.96
N PHE A 7 -59.48 -7.00 10.39
CA PHE A 7 -59.29 -6.30 11.70
C PHE A 7 -59.90 -7.10 12.82
N LEU A 8 -59.32 -7.08 14.02
CA LEU A 8 -60.03 -7.35 15.23
C LEU A 8 -59.60 -6.41 16.38
N ILE A 9 -60.55 -5.52 16.69
CA ILE A 9 -60.65 -4.68 17.86
C ILE A 9 -61.24 -5.56 19.00
N PHE A 10 -60.68 -5.50 20.22
CA PHE A 10 -61.45 -5.90 21.44
C PHE A 10 -61.40 -4.81 22.50
N ALA A 11 -62.59 -4.46 22.93
CA ALA A 11 -62.90 -3.39 23.87
C ALA A 11 -62.91 -3.88 25.33
N LEU A 12 -62.61 -2.93 26.16
CA LEU A 12 -62.94 -2.68 27.54
C LEU A 12 -64.07 -3.53 28.20
N VAL A 13 -63.77 -4.06 29.38
CA VAL A 13 -64.79 -4.21 30.46
C VAL A 13 -64.12 -3.87 31.81
N GLY A 14 -64.71 -2.87 32.48
CA GLY A 14 -64.34 -2.48 33.84
C GLY A 14 -65.03 -3.35 34.89
N ALA A 15 -64.41 -3.48 36.00
CA ALA A 15 -65.06 -3.90 37.29
C ALA A 15 -64.48 -3.08 38.41
N ILE A 16 -65.38 -2.32 39.04
CA ILE A 16 -65.20 -1.61 40.29
C ILE A 16 -65.43 -2.61 41.39
N LEU A 17 -64.55 -2.71 42.40
CA LEU A 17 -64.80 -3.23 43.70
C LEU A 17 -64.06 -2.39 44.76
N ALA A 18 -64.83 -1.90 45.69
CA ALA A 18 -64.45 -1.01 46.76
C ALA A 18 -63.87 -1.75 47.97
N ALA A 19 -63.09 -1.01 48.70
CA ALA A 19 -62.91 -0.98 50.17
C ALA A 19 -61.92 -1.95 50.81
N CYS A 20 -60.98 -1.43 51.48
CA CYS A 20 -60.74 -1.36 52.92
C CYS A 20 -59.34 -0.87 53.21
N GLY A 21 -59.26 0.14 54.05
CA GLY A 21 -58.04 0.87 54.37
C GLY A 21 -57.00 0.07 55.12
N ALA A 22 -55.77 0.35 54.74
CA ALA A 22 -54.59 0.11 55.57
C ALA A 22 -53.76 1.41 55.59
N PRO A 23 -53.03 1.70 56.66
CA PRO A 23 -52.39 2.99 56.87
C PRO A 23 -51.23 3.18 55.88
N ALA A 24 -51.09 4.41 55.38
CA ALA A 24 -50.04 4.80 54.47
C ALA A 24 -48.63 4.58 55.05
N PRO A 25 -47.68 4.03 54.31
CA PRO A 25 -46.29 4.04 54.74
C PRO A 25 -45.75 5.47 54.68
N ALA A 26 -44.97 5.82 55.70
CA ALA A 26 -44.32 7.11 55.85
C ALA A 26 -43.47 7.43 54.60
N GLN A 27 -43.63 8.64 54.08
CA GLN A 27 -42.76 9.16 52.99
C GLN A 27 -41.31 9.19 53.46
N PRO A 28 -40.36 8.68 52.71
CA PRO A 28 -38.95 8.88 53.01
C PRO A 28 -38.60 10.37 52.91
N THR A 29 -37.95 10.88 53.93
CA THR A 29 -37.36 12.22 53.97
C THR A 29 -36.47 12.41 52.75
N PRO A 30 -36.49 13.55 52.01
CA PRO A 30 -35.62 13.81 50.89
C PRO A 30 -34.16 13.80 51.37
N VAL A 31 -33.37 12.89 50.81
CA VAL A 31 -31.92 12.90 50.92
C VAL A 31 -31.43 14.17 50.26
N PRO A 32 -30.54 14.98 50.87
CA PRO A 32 -29.97 16.12 50.22
C PRO A 32 -29.28 15.67 48.92
N ALA A 33 -29.65 16.30 47.81
CA ALA A 33 -29.01 16.06 46.52
C ALA A 33 -27.49 16.31 46.66
N GLN A 34 -26.68 15.27 46.38
CA GLN A 34 -25.25 15.48 46.19
C GLN A 34 -25.08 16.51 45.06
N PRO A 35 -24.19 17.49 45.24
CA PRO A 35 -23.91 18.43 44.17
C PRO A 35 -23.42 17.63 42.94
N THR A 36 -24.10 17.81 41.83
CA THR A 36 -23.65 17.32 40.50
C THR A 36 -22.23 17.81 40.31
N PRO A 37 -21.25 16.96 39.94
CA PRO A 37 -19.93 17.46 39.61
C PRO A 37 -20.09 18.51 38.50
N ALA A 38 -19.46 19.67 38.71
CA ALA A 38 -19.36 20.67 37.65
C ALA A 38 -18.77 19.99 36.40
N PRO A 39 -19.22 20.36 35.17
CA PRO A 39 -18.55 19.89 33.98
C PRO A 39 -17.05 20.10 34.15
N GLU A 40 -16.26 19.05 34.03
CA GLU A 40 -14.82 19.19 33.95
C GLU A 40 -14.51 20.23 32.86
N GLN A 41 -13.92 21.34 33.27
CA GLN A 41 -13.36 22.27 32.33
C GLN A 41 -12.35 21.47 31.47
N PRO A 42 -12.39 21.60 30.14
CA PRO A 42 -11.36 20.97 29.29
C PRO A 42 -10.01 21.36 29.88
N THR A 43 -9.21 20.35 30.18
CA THR A 43 -7.83 20.53 30.65
C THR A 43 -7.16 21.49 29.68
N PRO A 44 -6.56 22.61 30.14
CA PRO A 44 -5.83 23.49 29.24
C PRO A 44 -4.81 22.67 28.48
N ALA A 45 -4.76 22.82 27.16
CA ALA A 45 -3.70 22.24 26.33
C ALA A 45 -2.35 22.59 26.98
N PRO A 46 -1.36 21.68 26.98
CA PRO A 46 -0.05 21.98 27.54
C PRO A 46 0.46 23.27 26.92
N ALA A 47 0.94 24.18 27.76
CA ALA A 47 1.53 25.42 27.30
C ALA A 47 2.70 25.09 26.36
N GLY A 48 2.55 25.38 25.04
CA GLY A 48 3.54 25.04 24.03
C GLY A 48 3.02 24.28 22.81
N MET A 49 1.70 23.98 22.70
CA MET A 49 1.19 23.34 21.47
C MET A 49 1.30 24.30 20.29
N THR A 50 2.11 23.92 19.29
CA THR A 50 2.42 24.72 18.10
C THR A 50 1.47 24.42 16.93
N GLY A 51 0.49 23.54 17.11
CA GLY A 51 -0.55 23.17 16.14
C GLY A 51 -0.57 21.68 15.81
N THR A 52 -1.49 21.30 14.93
CA THR A 52 -1.61 19.93 14.46
C THR A 52 -0.81 19.71 13.18
N ILE A 53 -0.13 18.58 13.09
CA ILE A 53 0.54 18.06 11.89
C ILE A 53 -0.11 16.74 11.51
N LYS A 54 -0.51 16.62 10.25
CA LYS A 54 -1.00 15.38 9.70
C LYS A 54 -0.07 14.84 8.62
N ILE A 55 0.11 13.55 8.60
CA ILE A 55 0.77 12.85 7.49
C ILE A 55 -0.29 11.96 6.84
N ALA A 56 -0.54 12.20 5.56
CA ALA A 56 -1.52 11.40 4.83
C ALA A 56 -0.93 10.06 4.39
N THR A 57 -1.77 9.02 4.35
CA THR A 57 -1.50 7.84 3.53
C THR A 57 -2.51 7.74 2.42
N GLN A 58 -2.08 7.36 1.22
CA GLN A 58 -3.00 7.07 0.12
C GLN A 58 -2.61 5.78 -0.57
N SER A 59 -3.51 4.80 -0.49
CA SER A 59 -3.36 3.45 -1.04
C SER A 59 -4.72 2.78 -1.14
N PRO A 60 -4.91 1.67 -1.88
CA PRO A 60 -6.18 0.97 -1.94
C PRO A 60 -6.50 0.29 -0.60
N LEU A 61 -7.36 0.90 0.20
CA LEU A 61 -7.81 0.33 1.48
C LEU A 61 -9.04 -0.57 1.30
N SER A 62 -9.65 -0.57 0.13
CA SER A 62 -10.75 -1.45 -0.27
C SER A 62 -10.53 -2.01 -1.68
N GLY A 63 -11.30 -3.05 -2.03
CA GLY A 63 -11.22 -3.72 -3.32
C GLY A 63 -10.13 -4.81 -3.40
N PRO A 64 -9.90 -5.37 -4.60
CA PRO A 64 -9.07 -6.56 -4.77
C PRO A 64 -7.59 -6.40 -4.39
N GLN A 65 -7.07 -5.17 -4.38
CA GLN A 65 -5.67 -4.88 -4.06
C GLN A 65 -5.48 -4.39 -2.61
N SER A 66 -6.53 -4.47 -1.79
CA SER A 66 -6.50 -3.94 -0.42
C SER A 66 -5.48 -4.62 0.49
N ALA A 67 -5.11 -5.86 0.23
CA ALA A 67 -4.10 -6.55 1.05
C ALA A 67 -2.76 -5.77 1.09
N LEU A 68 -2.27 -5.31 -0.06
CA LEU A 68 -1.06 -4.47 -0.12
C LEU A 68 -1.31 -3.03 0.36
N GLY A 69 -2.46 -2.45 0.00
CA GLY A 69 -2.79 -1.08 0.39
C GLY A 69 -2.96 -0.90 1.89
N ILE A 70 -3.63 -1.84 2.58
CA ILE A 70 -3.74 -1.88 4.03
C ILE A 70 -2.36 -2.07 4.66
N GLY A 71 -1.51 -2.93 4.08
CA GLY A 71 -0.13 -3.12 4.51
C GLY A 71 0.67 -1.81 4.53
N ILE A 72 0.56 -1.02 3.46
CA ILE A 72 1.19 0.31 3.38
C ILE A 72 0.65 1.24 4.48
N ARG A 73 -0.67 1.33 4.65
CA ARG A 73 -1.28 2.16 5.70
C ARG A 73 -0.82 1.72 7.10
N ASN A 74 -0.83 0.41 7.37
CA ASN A 74 -0.43 -0.15 8.67
C ASN A 74 1.07 0.07 8.95
N GLY A 75 1.94 -0.10 7.95
CA GLY A 75 3.36 0.19 8.08
C GLY A 75 3.63 1.66 8.41
N ALA A 76 2.93 2.57 7.73
CA ALA A 76 3.00 4.00 8.00
C ALA A 76 2.45 4.36 9.40
N ASP A 77 1.34 3.74 9.83
CA ASP A 77 0.77 3.93 11.19
C ASP A 77 1.77 3.51 12.27
N LEU A 78 2.41 2.34 12.10
CA LEU A 78 3.42 1.88 13.03
C LEU A 78 4.63 2.82 13.07
N GLY A 79 5.08 3.30 11.89
CA GLY A 79 6.13 4.31 11.80
C GLY A 79 5.78 5.62 12.52
N LEU A 80 4.52 6.06 12.42
CA LEU A 80 4.06 7.24 13.14
C LEU A 80 4.02 7.03 14.66
N ARG A 81 3.58 5.86 15.12
CA ARG A 81 3.57 5.51 16.56
C ARG A 81 4.97 5.49 17.15
N ASP A 82 5.94 4.94 16.44
CA ASP A 82 7.30 4.80 16.92
C ASP A 82 8.09 6.12 16.85
N MET A 83 7.93 6.88 15.78
CA MET A 83 8.76 8.06 15.49
C MET A 83 8.03 9.40 15.71
N GLY A 84 6.70 9.41 15.80
CA GLY A 84 5.91 10.62 15.96
C GLY A 84 6.23 11.41 17.24
N LYS A 85 6.79 10.70 18.24
CA LYS A 85 7.28 11.37 19.48
C LYS A 85 8.29 12.48 19.18
N MET A 86 9.07 12.40 18.13
CA MET A 86 10.01 13.47 17.74
C MET A 86 9.29 14.80 17.47
N LEU A 87 8.08 14.77 16.92
CA LEU A 87 7.27 15.94 16.64
C LEU A 87 6.44 16.37 17.88
N THR A 88 5.94 15.40 18.66
CA THR A 88 5.20 15.74 19.88
C THR A 88 6.10 16.36 20.95
N ASP A 89 7.38 15.99 21.02
CA ASP A 89 8.36 16.63 21.90
C ASP A 89 8.64 18.10 21.49
N MET A 90 8.36 18.47 20.24
CA MET A 90 8.41 19.85 19.75
C MET A 90 7.11 20.64 20.01
N GLY A 91 6.10 20.00 20.60
CA GLY A 91 4.81 20.61 20.95
C GLY A 91 3.72 20.48 19.87
N PHE A 92 3.90 19.64 18.86
CA PHE A 92 2.85 19.38 17.85
C PHE A 92 1.92 18.25 18.28
N GLU A 93 0.66 18.35 17.91
CA GLU A 93 -0.23 17.20 17.83
C GLU A 93 0.00 16.50 16.49
N VAL A 94 0.09 15.16 16.47
CA VAL A 94 0.46 14.43 15.24
C VAL A 94 -0.56 13.34 14.93
N GLU A 95 -1.10 13.35 13.71
CA GLU A 95 -2.15 12.45 13.28
C GLU A 95 -1.83 11.77 11.93
N LEU A 96 -2.30 10.53 11.78
CA LEU A 96 -2.36 9.85 10.48
C LEU A 96 -3.68 10.20 9.79
N ALA A 97 -3.63 10.57 8.50
CA ALA A 97 -4.80 10.83 7.67
C ALA A 97 -4.87 9.81 6.51
N PRO A 98 -5.57 8.67 6.66
CA PRO A 98 -5.65 7.64 5.63
C PRO A 98 -6.70 7.97 4.57
N PHE A 99 -6.35 7.73 3.28
CA PHE A 99 -7.23 7.90 2.12
C PHE A 99 -7.25 6.61 1.30
N ASP A 100 -8.45 6.12 1.00
CA ASP A 100 -8.68 4.97 0.12
C ASP A 100 -8.77 5.44 -1.34
N ASP A 101 -7.85 5.01 -2.19
CA ASP A 101 -7.86 5.31 -3.62
C ASP A 101 -8.48 4.19 -4.49
N GLN A 102 -8.82 3.05 -3.88
CA GLN A 102 -9.43 1.91 -4.56
C GLN A 102 -8.62 1.40 -5.77
N ALA A 103 -7.33 1.68 -5.84
CA ALA A 103 -6.46 1.46 -7.00
C ALA A 103 -6.95 2.17 -8.29
N LYS A 104 -7.68 3.30 -8.15
CA LYS A 104 -8.27 4.04 -9.26
C LYS A 104 -7.65 5.43 -9.39
N PRO A 105 -7.05 5.79 -10.55
CA PRO A 105 -6.43 7.08 -10.75
C PRO A 105 -7.36 8.27 -10.49
N GLU A 106 -8.63 8.19 -10.90
CA GLU A 106 -9.62 9.25 -10.70
C GLU A 106 -9.98 9.45 -9.21
N VAL A 107 -10.02 8.36 -8.42
CA VAL A 107 -10.26 8.45 -6.97
C VAL A 107 -9.03 9.03 -6.28
N GLY A 108 -7.84 8.59 -6.68
CA GLY A 108 -6.59 9.13 -6.17
C GLY A 108 -6.45 10.63 -6.43
N ALA A 109 -6.76 11.09 -7.65
CA ALA A 109 -6.75 12.52 -7.98
C ALA A 109 -7.79 13.34 -7.19
N ALA A 110 -8.95 12.75 -6.88
CA ALA A 110 -9.95 13.39 -6.03
C ALA A 110 -9.47 13.49 -4.58
N ASN A 111 -8.88 12.41 -4.05
CA ASN A 111 -8.27 12.40 -2.72
C ASN A 111 -7.12 13.41 -2.61
N ALA A 112 -6.28 13.54 -3.66
CA ALA A 112 -5.18 14.51 -3.68
C ALA A 112 -5.68 15.95 -3.47
N LYS A 113 -6.85 16.31 -4.03
CA LYS A 113 -7.49 17.62 -3.79
C LYS A 113 -7.93 17.78 -2.34
N ASN A 114 -8.50 16.73 -1.74
CA ASN A 114 -8.92 16.75 -0.34
C ASN A 114 -7.68 16.89 0.57
N ILE A 115 -6.61 16.13 0.30
CA ILE A 115 -5.33 16.21 1.00
C ILE A 115 -4.77 17.65 0.91
N ALA A 116 -4.73 18.22 -0.30
CA ALA A 116 -4.21 19.56 -0.51
C ALA A 116 -5.06 20.67 0.14
N SER A 117 -6.34 20.42 0.41
CA SER A 117 -7.23 21.37 1.08
C SER A 117 -7.09 21.39 2.61
N ASP A 118 -6.45 20.38 3.20
CA ASP A 118 -6.18 20.31 4.64
C ASP A 118 -4.81 20.94 4.94
N PRO A 119 -4.75 22.12 5.58
CA PRO A 119 -3.50 22.83 5.85
C PRO A 119 -2.63 22.13 6.90
N ASP A 120 -3.13 21.12 7.56
CA ASP A 120 -2.39 20.34 8.54
C ASP A 120 -1.63 19.19 7.92
N ILE A 121 -1.96 18.77 6.69
CA ILE A 121 -1.24 17.71 5.97
C ILE A 121 0.03 18.28 5.34
N LEU A 122 1.18 17.76 5.76
CA LEU A 122 2.50 18.25 5.34
C LEU A 122 3.29 17.27 4.48
N CYS A 123 2.94 15.98 4.51
CA CYS A 123 3.61 14.92 3.75
C CYS A 123 2.62 13.79 3.43
N ILE A 124 2.87 13.06 2.35
CA ILE A 124 2.09 11.90 1.93
C ILE A 124 2.99 10.67 1.84
N VAL A 125 2.61 9.60 2.50
CA VAL A 125 3.14 8.24 2.30
C VAL A 125 2.21 7.53 1.32
N GLY A 126 2.66 7.26 0.14
CA GLY A 126 1.83 6.67 -0.93
C GLY A 126 2.53 6.80 -2.28
N HIS A 127 2.02 6.19 -3.28
CA HIS A 127 0.87 5.31 -3.40
C HIS A 127 1.31 3.84 -3.56
N LEU A 128 0.35 2.91 -3.72
CA LEU A 128 0.66 1.58 -4.24
C LEU A 128 0.79 1.64 -5.78
N ASN A 129 -0.25 2.10 -6.46
CA ASN A 129 -0.36 2.07 -7.93
C ASN A 129 0.30 3.30 -8.57
N SER A 130 1.20 3.07 -9.56
CA SER A 130 1.88 4.17 -10.24
C SER A 130 0.93 5.10 -11.00
N GLY A 131 -0.12 4.56 -11.64
CA GLY A 131 -1.15 5.38 -12.33
C GLY A 131 -1.91 6.28 -11.37
N VAL A 132 -2.18 5.84 -10.13
CA VAL A 132 -2.81 6.66 -9.08
C VAL A 132 -1.89 7.78 -8.63
N ALA A 133 -0.61 7.47 -8.42
CA ALA A 133 0.40 8.48 -8.07
C ALA A 133 0.54 9.54 -9.18
N LEU A 134 0.65 9.11 -10.44
CA LEU A 134 0.77 10.02 -11.59
C LEU A 134 -0.44 10.95 -11.72
N ALA A 135 -1.64 10.46 -11.44
CA ALA A 135 -2.85 11.27 -11.45
C ALA A 135 -2.94 12.26 -10.27
N SER A 136 -2.29 11.94 -9.14
CA SER A 136 -2.28 12.76 -7.92
C SER A 136 -1.17 13.81 -7.89
N LEU A 137 -0.02 13.50 -8.50
CA LEU A 137 1.19 14.33 -8.47
C LEU A 137 1.01 15.79 -8.92
N PRO A 138 0.21 16.13 -9.98
CA PRO A 138 -0.01 17.53 -10.32
C PRO A 138 -0.59 18.32 -9.16
N THR A 139 -1.60 17.79 -8.47
CA THR A 139 -2.22 18.46 -7.30
C THR A 139 -1.22 18.61 -6.14
N TYR A 140 -0.43 17.58 -5.85
CA TYR A 140 0.60 17.68 -4.82
C TYR A 140 1.67 18.71 -5.18
N SER A 141 2.09 18.75 -6.46
CA SER A 141 3.09 19.72 -6.94
C SER A 141 2.59 21.16 -6.83
N ASP A 142 1.35 21.42 -7.26
CA ASP A 142 0.74 22.77 -7.19
C ASP A 142 0.65 23.30 -5.75
N ASN A 143 0.59 22.38 -4.76
CA ASN A 143 0.51 22.72 -3.33
C ASN A 143 1.83 22.48 -2.57
N ASN A 144 2.91 22.17 -3.27
CA ASN A 144 4.23 21.85 -2.71
C ASN A 144 4.21 20.74 -1.65
N LEU A 145 3.29 19.79 -1.74
CA LEU A 145 3.18 18.68 -0.82
C LEU A 145 4.16 17.57 -1.19
N ALA A 146 4.99 17.14 -0.26
CA ALA A 146 5.91 16.04 -0.45
C ALA A 146 5.16 14.71 -0.52
N MET A 147 5.44 13.89 -1.53
CA MET A 147 5.03 12.49 -1.63
C MET A 147 6.26 11.60 -1.50
N VAL A 148 6.27 10.70 -0.52
CA VAL A 148 7.30 9.67 -0.34
C VAL A 148 6.66 8.32 -0.62
N SER A 149 7.01 7.73 -1.75
CA SER A 149 6.40 6.47 -2.19
C SER A 149 7.15 5.25 -1.65
N PRO A 150 6.42 4.33 -0.99
CA PRO A 150 6.98 3.05 -0.57
C PRO A 150 6.92 1.97 -1.66
N ALA A 151 6.22 2.21 -2.79
CA ALA A 151 5.89 1.15 -3.75
C ALA A 151 5.87 1.56 -5.23
N ASN A 152 5.78 2.85 -5.56
CA ASN A 152 5.68 3.25 -6.97
C ASN A 152 7.02 3.10 -7.70
N THR A 153 7.04 2.25 -8.71
CA THR A 153 8.25 1.88 -9.45
C THR A 153 8.35 2.50 -10.84
N ASN A 154 7.23 2.99 -11.41
CA ASN A 154 7.27 3.59 -12.74
C ASN A 154 8.23 4.79 -12.80
N PRO A 155 9.17 4.86 -13.77
CA PRO A 155 10.12 5.97 -13.90
C PRO A 155 9.47 7.35 -14.02
N LYS A 156 8.29 7.47 -14.61
CA LYS A 156 7.56 8.74 -14.76
C LYS A 156 7.27 9.44 -13.43
N ILE A 157 7.23 8.71 -12.30
CA ILE A 157 7.01 9.30 -10.97
C ILE A 157 8.03 10.40 -10.67
N THR A 158 9.30 10.17 -10.97
CA THR A 158 10.41 11.08 -10.68
C THR A 158 10.94 11.79 -11.93
N GLU A 159 10.59 11.31 -13.14
CA GLU A 159 11.00 11.93 -14.40
C GLU A 159 9.99 12.95 -14.95
N SER A 160 8.81 13.08 -14.35
CA SER A 160 7.80 14.09 -14.74
C SER A 160 8.18 15.53 -14.35
N GLY A 161 9.35 15.74 -13.73
CA GLY A 161 9.86 17.05 -13.36
C GLY A 161 9.32 17.64 -12.05
N TYR A 162 8.46 16.92 -11.36
CA TYR A 162 7.94 17.32 -10.05
C TYR A 162 9.02 17.23 -8.97
N LYS A 163 9.24 18.33 -8.25
CA LYS A 163 10.29 18.42 -7.21
C LYS A 163 9.88 17.82 -5.86
N ASN A 164 8.64 17.49 -5.70
CA ASN A 164 8.02 16.99 -4.47
C ASN A 164 7.78 15.49 -4.46
N ALA A 165 8.16 14.78 -5.55
CA ALA A 165 8.04 13.33 -5.66
C ALA A 165 9.34 12.64 -5.23
N PHE A 166 9.21 11.68 -4.30
CA PHE A 166 10.29 10.85 -3.80
C PHE A 166 9.82 9.40 -3.75
N ARG A 167 10.75 8.45 -3.88
CA ARG A 167 10.49 7.03 -3.63
C ARG A 167 11.63 6.41 -2.83
N ILE A 168 11.34 5.32 -2.12
CA ILE A 168 12.35 4.55 -1.38
C ILE A 168 12.52 3.13 -1.96
N VAL A 169 12.00 2.88 -3.14
CA VAL A 169 12.08 1.60 -3.86
C VAL A 169 12.72 1.81 -5.22
N GLY A 170 13.09 0.70 -5.87
CA GLY A 170 13.67 0.70 -7.20
C GLY A 170 12.69 1.08 -8.32
N ARG A 171 13.19 1.12 -9.55
CA ARG A 171 12.46 1.54 -10.75
C ARG A 171 12.18 0.38 -11.69
N ASP A 172 11.09 0.47 -12.46
CA ASP A 172 10.65 -0.54 -13.42
C ASP A 172 11.62 -0.74 -14.60
N ASP A 173 12.32 0.30 -15.03
CA ASP A 173 13.31 0.19 -16.12
C ASP A 173 14.50 -0.70 -15.75
N VAL A 174 14.88 -0.68 -14.46
CA VAL A 174 15.88 -1.61 -13.93
C VAL A 174 15.24 -2.97 -13.60
N GLN A 175 14.05 -2.98 -12.99
CA GLN A 175 13.36 -4.22 -12.61
C GLN A 175 13.05 -5.10 -13.83
N GLY A 176 12.55 -4.51 -14.93
CA GLY A 176 12.30 -5.22 -16.18
C GLY A 176 13.58 -5.83 -16.77
N ALA A 177 14.70 -5.10 -16.68
CA ALA A 177 16.00 -5.60 -17.12
C ALA A 177 16.51 -6.76 -16.23
N VAL A 178 16.35 -6.65 -14.90
CA VAL A 178 16.70 -7.73 -13.95
C VAL A 178 15.88 -9.00 -14.22
N GLY A 179 14.58 -8.84 -14.46
CA GLY A 179 13.69 -9.97 -14.78
C GLY A 179 14.07 -10.65 -16.10
N GLU A 180 14.40 -9.87 -17.13
CA GLU A 180 14.86 -10.42 -18.41
C GLU A 180 16.20 -11.15 -18.27
N GLU A 181 17.18 -10.52 -17.65
CA GLU A 181 18.47 -11.16 -17.42
C GLU A 181 18.32 -12.50 -16.73
N PHE A 182 17.52 -12.56 -15.66
CA PHE A 182 17.25 -13.80 -14.94
C PHE A 182 16.54 -14.83 -15.82
N ALA A 183 15.52 -14.44 -16.57
CA ALA A 183 14.81 -15.33 -17.50
C ALA A 183 15.75 -15.95 -18.53
N ARG A 184 16.66 -15.16 -19.10
CA ARG A 184 17.61 -15.58 -20.12
C ARG A 184 18.73 -16.46 -19.55
N THR A 185 19.36 -16.04 -18.43
CA THR A 185 20.59 -16.68 -17.93
C THR A 185 20.33 -17.86 -16.99
N GLU A 186 19.32 -17.73 -16.11
CA GLU A 186 19.05 -18.74 -15.07
C GLU A 186 17.90 -19.67 -15.47
N MET A 187 16.83 -19.12 -16.08
CA MET A 187 15.71 -19.95 -16.52
C MET A 187 15.93 -20.55 -17.92
N GLY A 188 16.89 -20.07 -18.70
CA GLY A 188 17.23 -20.57 -20.04
C GLY A 188 16.17 -20.27 -21.10
N VAL A 189 15.36 -19.23 -20.91
CA VAL A 189 14.25 -18.82 -21.78
C VAL A 189 14.78 -18.39 -23.17
N LYS A 190 14.14 -18.88 -24.24
CA LYS A 190 14.40 -18.53 -25.63
C LYS A 190 13.23 -17.80 -26.27
N SER A 191 12.01 -18.04 -25.76
CA SER A 191 10.78 -17.42 -26.24
C SER A 191 9.89 -17.00 -25.08
N VAL A 192 9.27 -15.82 -25.20
CA VAL A 192 8.37 -15.27 -24.18
C VAL A 192 7.10 -14.74 -24.83
N TYR A 193 5.97 -14.96 -24.16
CA TYR A 193 4.73 -14.21 -24.40
C TYR A 193 4.52 -13.25 -23.25
N ILE A 194 4.38 -11.97 -23.57
CA ILE A 194 4.29 -10.90 -22.59
C ILE A 194 2.85 -10.39 -22.53
N ILE A 195 2.28 -10.37 -21.32
CA ILE A 195 0.96 -9.84 -21.06
C ILE A 195 1.10 -8.70 -20.07
N HIS A 196 0.26 -7.66 -20.18
CA HIS A 196 0.19 -6.59 -19.18
C HIS A 196 -1.26 -6.18 -18.87
N ASP A 197 -1.47 -5.57 -17.70
CA ASP A 197 -2.77 -5.16 -17.17
C ASP A 197 -3.28 -3.81 -17.72
N LYS A 198 -2.58 -3.21 -18.68
CA LYS A 198 -2.84 -1.89 -19.29
C LYS A 198 -2.72 -0.70 -18.32
N THR A 199 -2.29 -0.91 -17.08
CA THR A 199 -1.99 0.19 -16.18
C THR A 199 -0.64 0.85 -16.52
N ASP A 200 -0.42 2.09 -16.05
CA ASP A 200 0.89 2.75 -16.19
C ASP A 200 2.03 1.93 -15.61
N TYR A 201 1.76 1.18 -14.51
CA TYR A 201 2.72 0.28 -13.90
C TYR A 201 2.95 -0.97 -14.74
N GLY A 202 1.93 -1.81 -14.90
CA GLY A 202 2.10 -3.13 -15.50
C GLY A 202 2.50 -3.09 -16.97
N GLN A 203 1.95 -2.15 -17.75
CA GLN A 203 2.40 -1.93 -19.13
C GLN A 203 3.84 -1.41 -19.16
N GLY A 204 4.19 -0.48 -18.23
CA GLY A 204 5.54 0.09 -18.19
C GLY A 204 6.62 -0.96 -17.93
N VAL A 205 6.47 -1.75 -16.88
CA VAL A 205 7.45 -2.79 -16.52
C VAL A 205 7.53 -3.89 -17.58
N ALA A 206 6.39 -4.27 -18.19
CA ALA A 206 6.35 -5.23 -19.30
C ALA A 206 7.09 -4.72 -20.54
N GLU A 207 6.97 -3.43 -20.84
CA GLU A 207 7.68 -2.79 -21.95
C GLU A 207 9.20 -2.80 -21.73
N PHE A 208 9.67 -2.51 -20.51
CA PHE A 208 11.10 -2.58 -20.18
C PHE A 208 11.64 -4.01 -20.28
N PHE A 209 10.88 -5.00 -19.81
CA PHE A 209 11.23 -6.40 -19.97
C PHE A 209 11.32 -6.76 -21.48
N ARG A 210 10.31 -6.36 -22.28
CA ARG A 210 10.27 -6.61 -23.72
C ARG A 210 11.49 -6.03 -24.43
N GLN A 211 11.82 -4.78 -24.18
CA GLN A 211 12.96 -4.09 -24.80
C GLN A 211 14.28 -4.83 -24.53
N GLN A 212 14.48 -5.32 -23.30
CA GLN A 212 15.67 -6.09 -22.99
C GLN A 212 15.65 -7.49 -23.63
N ALA A 213 14.48 -8.15 -23.66
CA ALA A 213 14.30 -9.45 -24.30
C ALA A 213 14.65 -9.40 -25.79
N GLU A 214 14.11 -8.43 -26.53
CA GLU A 214 14.39 -8.21 -27.94
C GLU A 214 15.88 -7.89 -28.17
N LYS A 215 16.46 -7.00 -27.36
CA LYS A 215 17.88 -6.61 -27.43
C LYS A 215 18.82 -7.80 -27.22
N ASN A 216 18.46 -8.71 -26.32
CA ASN A 216 19.31 -9.83 -25.91
C ASN A 216 18.96 -11.14 -26.61
N GLY A 217 18.07 -11.12 -27.63
CA GLY A 217 17.79 -12.23 -28.53
C GLY A 217 16.77 -13.24 -27.99
N ILE A 218 15.98 -12.90 -27.00
CA ILE A 218 14.78 -13.68 -26.65
C ILE A 218 13.69 -13.36 -27.69
N THR A 219 13.08 -14.41 -28.26
CA THR A 219 11.96 -14.23 -29.17
C THR A 219 10.71 -13.80 -28.43
N VAL A 220 10.20 -12.60 -28.70
CA VAL A 220 8.91 -12.13 -28.17
C VAL A 220 7.81 -12.65 -29.08
N ALA A 221 7.11 -13.71 -28.64
CA ALA A 221 6.05 -14.39 -29.38
C ALA A 221 4.72 -13.60 -29.37
N GLY A 222 4.55 -12.68 -28.42
CA GLY A 222 3.42 -11.78 -28.34
C GLY A 222 3.63 -10.74 -27.23
N PHE A 223 2.97 -9.58 -27.41
CA PHE A 223 2.92 -8.49 -26.43
C PHE A 223 1.51 -7.91 -26.42
N GLU A 224 0.74 -8.23 -25.41
CA GLU A 224 -0.69 -7.91 -25.36
C GLU A 224 -1.11 -7.38 -24.00
N GLY A 225 -2.06 -6.41 -24.01
CA GLY A 225 -2.66 -5.88 -22.79
C GLY A 225 -4.10 -6.38 -22.59
N THR A 226 -4.47 -6.66 -21.34
CA THR A 226 -5.84 -7.03 -20.99
C THR A 226 -6.31 -6.36 -19.70
N GLU A 227 -7.56 -5.91 -19.69
CA GLU A 227 -8.26 -5.43 -18.50
C GLU A 227 -9.14 -6.53 -17.87
N GLU A 228 -9.20 -7.69 -18.50
CA GLU A 228 -9.97 -8.83 -18.01
C GLU A 228 -9.44 -9.32 -16.67
N LYS A 229 -10.34 -9.62 -15.73
CA LYS A 229 -10.01 -10.14 -14.40
C LYS A 229 -10.64 -11.49 -14.10
N ALA A 230 -11.54 -11.97 -14.96
CA ALA A 230 -12.29 -13.18 -14.71
C ALA A 230 -12.16 -14.22 -15.82
N ASN A 231 -12.07 -13.82 -17.09
CA ASN A 231 -12.02 -14.72 -18.23
C ASN A 231 -10.89 -14.35 -19.20
N PHE A 232 -9.86 -15.19 -19.23
CA PHE A 232 -8.67 -14.95 -20.03
C PHE A 232 -8.61 -15.79 -21.31
N GLU A 233 -9.73 -16.40 -21.73
CA GLU A 233 -9.84 -17.28 -22.90
C GLU A 233 -9.23 -16.64 -24.17
N SER A 234 -9.55 -15.37 -24.43
CA SER A 234 -9.10 -14.64 -25.62
C SER A 234 -7.58 -14.50 -25.70
N ILE A 235 -6.94 -14.26 -24.54
CA ILE A 235 -5.50 -14.07 -24.47
C ILE A 235 -4.71 -15.40 -24.35
N LEU A 236 -5.32 -16.42 -23.71
CA LEU A 236 -4.68 -17.71 -23.53
C LEU A 236 -4.68 -18.56 -24.83
N THR A 237 -5.63 -18.33 -25.73
CA THR A 237 -5.70 -19.06 -27.01
C THR A 237 -4.47 -18.82 -27.88
N PRO A 238 -4.03 -17.58 -28.18
CA PRO A 238 -2.78 -17.35 -28.93
C PRO A 238 -1.54 -17.81 -28.18
N ILE A 239 -1.52 -17.75 -26.86
CA ILE A 239 -0.38 -18.23 -26.05
C ILE A 239 -0.23 -19.75 -26.18
N LEU A 240 -1.34 -20.51 -26.11
CA LEU A 240 -1.32 -21.95 -26.31
C LEU A 240 -0.78 -22.32 -27.72
N ALA A 241 -1.17 -21.55 -28.75
CA ALA A 241 -0.69 -21.77 -30.11
C ALA A 241 0.79 -21.41 -30.29
N ALA A 242 1.26 -20.36 -29.62
CA ALA A 242 2.65 -19.90 -29.68
C ALA A 242 3.60 -20.81 -28.88
N ASN A 243 3.09 -21.51 -27.86
CA ASN A 243 3.83 -22.42 -26.99
C ASN A 243 5.18 -21.82 -26.51
N PRO A 244 5.20 -20.66 -25.85
CA PRO A 244 6.42 -20.00 -25.39
C PRO A 244 7.07 -20.75 -24.21
N ASP A 245 8.37 -20.51 -23.99
CA ASP A 245 9.07 -21.02 -22.80
C ASP A 245 8.59 -20.31 -21.52
N LEU A 246 8.19 -19.03 -21.65
CA LEU A 246 7.83 -18.15 -20.56
C LEU A 246 6.58 -17.33 -20.89
N ILE A 247 5.70 -17.18 -19.90
CA ILE A 247 4.73 -16.09 -19.84
C ILE A 247 5.25 -15.07 -18.82
N TYR A 248 5.50 -13.84 -19.29
CA TYR A 248 5.76 -12.69 -18.42
C TYR A 248 4.47 -11.91 -18.26
N PHE A 249 4.06 -11.64 -17.01
CA PHE A 249 2.89 -10.83 -16.73
C PHE A 249 3.29 -9.55 -15.99
N GLY A 250 3.16 -8.40 -16.66
CA GLY A 250 3.29 -7.08 -16.04
C GLY A 250 1.95 -6.63 -15.46
N GLY A 251 1.84 -6.65 -14.14
CA GLY A 251 0.61 -6.29 -13.45
C GLY A 251 0.60 -6.77 -12.00
N ILE A 252 -0.59 -6.85 -11.42
CA ILE A 252 -0.77 -7.11 -9.99
C ILE A 252 -1.46 -8.46 -9.76
N TYR A 253 -1.25 -9.03 -8.59
CA TYR A 253 -1.66 -10.38 -8.20
C TYR A 253 -3.15 -10.68 -8.40
N ASP A 254 -4.03 -9.67 -8.26
CA ASP A 254 -5.48 -9.84 -8.37
C ASP A 254 -5.94 -10.25 -9.77
N GLN A 255 -5.15 -9.89 -10.78
CA GLN A 255 -5.36 -10.31 -12.18
C GLN A 255 -4.48 -11.51 -12.54
N ALA A 256 -3.24 -11.55 -12.07
CA ALA A 256 -2.29 -12.62 -12.35
C ALA A 256 -2.78 -13.99 -11.84
N GLY A 257 -3.33 -14.04 -10.64
CA GLY A 257 -3.78 -15.30 -10.02
C GLY A 257 -4.78 -16.07 -10.88
N PRO A 258 -5.93 -15.48 -11.24
CA PRO A 258 -6.89 -16.11 -12.13
C PRO A 258 -6.33 -16.41 -13.54
N LEU A 259 -5.47 -15.55 -14.08
CA LEU A 259 -4.81 -15.77 -15.37
C LEU A 259 -3.93 -17.03 -15.34
N PHE A 260 -3.05 -17.15 -14.36
CA PHE A 260 -2.10 -18.26 -14.26
C PHE A 260 -2.82 -19.60 -13.98
N ARG A 261 -3.86 -19.57 -13.14
CA ARG A 261 -4.69 -20.75 -12.93
C ARG A 261 -5.32 -21.22 -14.25
N GLN A 262 -6.00 -20.32 -14.98
CA GLN A 262 -6.63 -20.66 -16.25
C GLN A 262 -5.61 -21.09 -17.30
N ALA A 263 -4.39 -20.55 -17.30
CA ALA A 263 -3.32 -21.03 -18.18
C ALA A 263 -2.97 -22.50 -17.89
N ARG A 264 -2.83 -22.89 -16.64
CA ARG A 264 -2.59 -24.29 -16.25
C ARG A 264 -3.78 -25.20 -16.56
N ASP A 265 -5.01 -24.75 -16.29
CA ASP A 265 -6.23 -25.49 -16.62
C ASP A 265 -6.35 -25.79 -18.12
N ARG A 266 -5.78 -24.96 -18.98
CA ARG A 266 -5.69 -25.14 -20.44
C ARG A 266 -4.48 -25.97 -20.90
N GLY A 267 -3.68 -26.47 -19.98
CA GLY A 267 -2.49 -27.26 -20.30
C GLY A 267 -1.29 -26.45 -20.79
N ILE A 268 -1.27 -25.12 -20.59
CA ILE A 268 -0.10 -24.28 -20.88
C ILE A 268 0.98 -24.61 -19.84
N THR A 269 2.13 -25.07 -20.33
CA THR A 269 3.28 -25.50 -19.50
C THR A 269 4.38 -24.47 -19.38
N ALA A 270 4.26 -23.33 -20.06
CA ALA A 270 5.21 -22.23 -19.99
C ALA A 270 5.51 -21.83 -18.53
N LYS A 271 6.75 -21.47 -18.24
CA LYS A 271 7.12 -20.91 -16.92
C LYS A 271 6.43 -19.58 -16.72
N PHE A 272 6.28 -19.14 -15.47
CA PHE A 272 5.75 -17.82 -15.14
C PHE A 272 6.81 -16.96 -14.50
N LEU A 273 6.83 -15.69 -14.87
CA LEU A 273 7.61 -14.63 -14.26
C LEU A 273 6.80 -13.32 -14.30
N GLY A 274 6.96 -12.51 -13.29
CA GLY A 274 6.40 -11.14 -13.27
C GLY A 274 7.10 -10.25 -12.25
N PRO A 275 6.67 -8.98 -12.15
CA PRO A 275 7.29 -7.99 -11.27
C PRO A 275 6.73 -8.01 -9.84
N ASP A 276 7.13 -7.03 -9.04
CA ASP A 276 6.79 -6.84 -7.62
C ASP A 276 5.29 -6.73 -7.32
N GLY A 277 4.46 -6.37 -8.29
CA GLY A 277 3.00 -6.42 -8.17
C GLY A 277 2.44 -7.83 -7.93
N LEU A 278 3.23 -8.87 -8.16
CA LEU A 278 2.89 -10.26 -7.84
C LEU A 278 3.26 -10.64 -6.40
N ASP A 279 4.02 -9.83 -5.70
CA ASP A 279 4.50 -10.13 -4.35
C ASP A 279 3.36 -9.99 -3.32
N SER A 280 2.57 -11.04 -3.22
CA SER A 280 1.45 -11.11 -2.27
C SER A 280 1.01 -12.56 -2.06
N PRO A 281 0.74 -13.01 -0.82
CA PRO A 281 0.15 -14.32 -0.55
C PRO A 281 -1.23 -14.51 -1.21
N GLU A 282 -1.91 -13.40 -1.57
CA GLU A 282 -3.16 -13.45 -2.31
C GLU A 282 -2.98 -14.06 -3.71
N LEU A 283 -1.79 -13.95 -4.32
CA LEU A 283 -1.49 -14.62 -5.57
C LEU A 283 -1.66 -16.14 -5.43
N LEU A 284 -1.11 -16.72 -4.35
CA LEU A 284 -1.24 -18.16 -4.09
C LEU A 284 -2.68 -18.56 -3.77
N LYS A 285 -3.45 -17.72 -3.03
CA LYS A 285 -4.87 -17.97 -2.79
C LYS A 285 -5.70 -17.99 -4.08
N LEU A 286 -5.40 -17.11 -5.03
CA LEU A 286 -6.14 -16.99 -6.28
C LEU A 286 -5.73 -18.02 -7.33
N ALA A 287 -4.46 -18.37 -7.39
CA ALA A 287 -3.88 -19.24 -8.40
C ALA A 287 -3.78 -20.71 -7.94
N GLY A 288 -3.71 -20.95 -6.62
CA GLY A 288 -3.43 -22.30 -6.09
C GLY A 288 -2.07 -22.81 -6.55
N ASP A 289 -1.99 -24.09 -6.83
CA ASP A 289 -0.74 -24.75 -7.25
C ASP A 289 -0.17 -24.26 -8.59
N ALA A 290 -0.95 -23.51 -9.36
CA ALA A 290 -0.52 -23.01 -10.67
C ALA A 290 0.73 -22.14 -10.62
N VAL A 291 0.99 -21.51 -9.47
CA VAL A 291 2.12 -20.57 -9.27
C VAL A 291 3.23 -21.12 -8.38
N LYS A 292 3.11 -22.33 -7.85
CA LYS A 292 4.19 -22.97 -7.10
C LYS A 292 5.44 -23.10 -7.98
N GLY A 293 6.59 -22.72 -7.42
CA GLY A 293 7.87 -22.75 -8.13
C GLY A 293 8.07 -21.66 -9.19
N MET A 294 7.08 -20.76 -9.41
CA MET A 294 7.27 -19.61 -10.30
C MET A 294 8.26 -18.60 -9.70
N PHE A 295 8.76 -17.70 -10.56
CA PHE A 295 9.62 -16.62 -10.13
C PHE A 295 8.92 -15.26 -10.25
N TYR A 296 9.37 -14.31 -9.42
CA TYR A 296 8.99 -12.91 -9.56
C TYR A 296 10.15 -12.01 -9.11
N THR A 297 10.22 -10.80 -9.68
CA THR A 297 11.12 -9.77 -9.18
C THR A 297 10.41 -8.94 -8.12
N SER A 298 11.13 -8.43 -7.13
CA SER A 298 10.57 -7.53 -6.11
C SER A 298 11.56 -6.42 -5.77
N VAL A 299 11.03 -5.26 -5.40
CA VAL A 299 11.75 -4.13 -4.83
C VAL A 299 11.52 -4.00 -3.32
N ALA A 300 10.65 -4.86 -2.78
CA ALA A 300 10.26 -4.86 -1.37
C ALA A 300 10.90 -6.00 -0.58
N ALA A 301 10.90 -7.22 -1.11
CA ALA A 301 11.32 -8.47 -0.48
C ALA A 301 10.58 -8.82 0.85
N PRO A 302 10.66 -10.06 1.30
CA PRO A 302 10.20 -10.43 2.64
C PRO A 302 10.94 -9.65 3.74
N VAL A 303 10.21 -9.24 4.77
CA VAL A 303 10.76 -8.45 5.90
C VAL A 303 11.96 -9.15 6.56
N SER A 304 11.98 -10.48 6.55
CA SER A 304 13.11 -11.31 7.04
C SER A 304 14.44 -11.06 6.32
N GLN A 305 14.44 -10.45 5.15
CA GLN A 305 15.64 -10.07 4.41
C GLN A 305 16.30 -8.78 4.94
N PHE A 306 15.66 -8.10 5.87
CA PHE A 306 16.12 -6.85 6.47
C PHE A 306 16.35 -7.06 7.98
N PRO A 307 17.61 -7.28 8.42
CA PRO A 307 17.91 -7.55 9.83
C PRO A 307 17.40 -6.47 10.78
N ASP A 308 17.42 -5.21 10.36
CA ASP A 308 16.98 -4.06 11.17
C ASP A 308 15.44 -3.98 11.27
N ALA A 309 14.71 -4.75 10.47
CA ALA A 309 13.25 -4.79 10.48
C ALA A 309 12.67 -5.89 11.41
N ALA A 310 13.48 -6.62 12.17
CA ALA A 310 12.99 -7.70 13.04
C ALA A 310 11.97 -7.19 14.07
N LYS A 311 12.29 -6.08 14.76
CA LYS A 311 11.35 -5.46 15.71
C LYS A 311 10.07 -4.97 15.04
N PHE A 312 10.17 -4.36 13.87
CA PHE A 312 9.01 -3.95 13.09
C PHE A 312 8.09 -5.13 12.79
N ALA A 313 8.64 -6.28 12.37
CA ALA A 313 7.83 -7.46 12.07
C ALA A 313 7.09 -7.99 13.31
N GLU A 314 7.74 -8.01 14.47
CA GLU A 314 7.13 -8.40 15.75
C GLU A 314 6.01 -7.43 16.15
N ASP A 315 6.27 -6.13 16.11
CA ASP A 315 5.32 -5.08 16.49
C ASP A 315 4.14 -5.02 15.50
N TYR A 316 4.39 -5.23 14.21
CA TYR A 316 3.35 -5.29 13.20
C TYR A 316 2.39 -6.45 13.49
N LYS A 317 2.92 -7.65 13.72
CA LYS A 317 2.12 -8.83 14.06
C LYS A 317 1.35 -8.65 15.37
N ALA A 318 1.97 -8.07 16.38
CA ALA A 318 1.32 -7.80 17.67
C ALA A 318 0.20 -6.75 17.55
N THR A 319 0.36 -5.76 16.68
CA THR A 319 -0.60 -4.65 16.52
C THR A 319 -1.77 -5.01 15.61
N PHE A 320 -1.51 -5.70 14.50
CA PHE A 320 -2.50 -5.95 13.44
C PHE A 320 -2.95 -7.40 13.35
N ASN A 321 -2.37 -8.31 14.15
CA ASN A 321 -2.66 -9.75 14.19
C ASN A 321 -2.46 -10.45 12.83
N GLU A 322 -1.52 -9.96 12.05
CA GLU A 322 -1.11 -10.53 10.76
C GLU A 322 0.38 -10.31 10.53
N ASP A 323 1.00 -11.12 9.68
CA ASP A 323 2.39 -10.89 9.27
C ASP A 323 2.46 -9.65 8.36
N ALA A 324 3.57 -8.92 8.44
CA ALA A 324 3.79 -7.71 7.67
C ALA A 324 3.83 -8.01 6.15
N PRO A 325 2.84 -7.57 5.37
CA PRO A 325 2.84 -7.82 3.93
C PRO A 325 3.91 -6.98 3.22
N PRO A 326 4.25 -7.31 1.96
CA PRO A 326 5.16 -6.51 1.15
C PRO A 326 4.79 -5.03 1.15
N PHE A 327 5.80 -4.16 1.06
CA PHE A 327 5.73 -2.69 1.11
C PHE A 327 5.37 -2.08 2.48
N SER A 328 4.95 -2.86 3.48
CA SER A 328 4.64 -2.33 4.81
C SER A 328 5.88 -1.79 5.53
N ALA A 329 7.01 -2.50 5.47
CA ALA A 329 8.27 -2.03 6.04
C ALA A 329 8.82 -0.81 5.30
N GLN A 330 8.65 -0.76 3.97
CA GLN A 330 8.98 0.43 3.18
C GLN A 330 8.07 1.62 3.55
N ALA A 331 6.79 1.38 3.83
CA ALA A 331 5.88 2.45 4.27
C ALA A 331 6.26 3.00 5.66
N TYR A 332 6.77 2.15 6.54
CA TYR A 332 7.36 2.56 7.81
C TYR A 332 8.55 3.51 7.59
N ASP A 333 9.46 3.17 6.68
CA ASP A 333 10.61 4.02 6.34
C ASP A 333 10.19 5.32 5.64
N ALA A 334 9.22 5.26 4.72
CA ALA A 334 8.67 6.44 4.07
C ALA A 334 8.05 7.43 5.10
N MET A 335 7.37 6.90 6.13
CA MET A 335 6.86 7.68 7.25
C MET A 335 8.01 8.33 8.02
N GLY A 336 9.07 7.59 8.29
CA GLY A 336 10.26 8.14 8.96
C GLY A 336 10.95 9.24 8.16
N VAL A 337 11.01 9.13 6.84
CA VAL A 337 11.48 10.22 5.96
C VAL A 337 10.61 11.46 6.11
N CYS A 338 9.27 11.32 6.09
CA CYS A 338 8.33 12.42 6.30
C CYS A 338 8.53 13.10 7.68
N ILE A 339 8.55 12.30 8.75
CA ILE A 339 8.70 12.80 10.13
C ILE A 339 10.02 13.57 10.29
N ARG A 340 11.14 12.98 9.83
CA ARG A 340 12.45 13.65 9.88
C ARG A 340 12.45 14.98 9.14
N ALA A 341 11.86 15.01 7.95
CA ALA A 341 11.81 16.22 7.14
C ALA A 341 10.96 17.33 7.79
N ILE A 342 9.81 16.96 8.35
CA ILE A 342 8.94 17.88 9.09
C ILE A 342 9.68 18.43 10.32
N MET A 343 10.35 17.58 11.09
CA MET A 343 11.16 17.98 12.24
C MET A 343 12.26 18.99 11.84
N GLN A 344 13.05 18.67 10.81
CA GLN A 344 14.11 19.56 10.31
C GLN A 344 13.57 20.88 9.76
N ALA A 345 12.41 20.86 9.13
CA ALA A 345 11.75 22.06 8.64
C ALA A 345 11.23 22.93 9.79
N ALA A 346 10.66 22.32 10.84
CA ALA A 346 10.19 23.01 12.04
C ALA A 346 11.35 23.64 12.83
N GLU A 347 12.48 22.93 12.97
CA GLU A 347 13.70 23.48 13.58
C GLU A 347 14.18 24.76 12.87
N LYS A 348 14.16 24.77 11.52
CA LYS A 348 14.51 25.94 10.72
C LYS A 348 13.46 27.08 10.78
N ALA A 349 12.23 26.75 11.20
CA ALA A 349 11.14 27.69 11.40
C ALA A 349 11.01 28.13 12.87
N ASP A 350 12.11 28.07 13.65
CA ASP A 350 12.15 28.43 15.06
C ASP A 350 11.10 27.71 15.93
N GLY A 351 10.84 26.45 15.61
CA GLY A 351 9.85 25.61 16.30
C GLY A 351 8.39 25.82 15.86
N ASN A 352 8.14 26.67 14.86
CA ASN A 352 6.81 26.85 14.30
C ASN A 352 6.46 25.72 13.32
N LYS A 353 5.15 25.51 13.08
CA LYS A 353 4.67 24.58 12.07
C LYS A 353 5.24 24.95 10.70
N PRO A 354 5.97 24.03 10.03
CA PRO A 354 6.56 24.34 8.73
C PRO A 354 5.49 24.35 7.63
N THR A 355 5.83 24.99 6.51
CA THR A 355 5.04 24.91 5.29
C THR A 355 5.36 23.63 4.52
N PRO A 356 4.45 23.13 3.66
CA PRO A 356 4.72 21.99 2.79
C PRO A 356 6.00 22.15 1.95
N ALA A 357 6.25 23.34 1.41
CA ALA A 357 7.46 23.65 0.64
C ALA A 357 8.75 23.45 1.44
N GLN A 358 8.76 23.86 2.73
CA GLN A 358 9.91 23.66 3.61
C GLN A 358 10.15 22.16 3.89
N VAL A 359 9.10 21.34 3.94
CA VAL A 359 9.23 19.88 4.08
C VAL A 359 9.86 19.27 2.82
N VAL A 360 9.43 19.67 1.61
CA VAL A 360 10.07 19.24 0.34
C VAL A 360 11.56 19.60 0.33
N GLU A 361 11.90 20.83 0.70
CA GLU A 361 13.30 21.28 0.80
C GLU A 361 14.09 20.46 1.83
N ALA A 362 13.48 20.14 2.97
CA ALA A 362 14.13 19.34 4.01
C ALA A 362 14.43 17.91 3.53
N ILE A 363 13.52 17.26 2.78
CA ILE A 363 13.80 15.94 2.19
C ILE A 363 14.98 16.03 1.21
N ARG A 364 14.98 17.04 0.33
CA ARG A 364 16.06 17.22 -0.67
C ARG A 364 17.41 17.53 -0.05
N ALA A 365 17.44 18.27 1.04
CA ALA A 365 18.66 18.67 1.74
C ALA A 365 19.08 17.69 2.86
N GLY A 366 18.21 16.76 3.24
CA GLY A 366 18.28 16.03 4.51
C GLY A 366 19.38 14.98 4.64
N GLY A 367 20.15 14.70 3.59
CA GLY A 367 21.19 13.67 3.63
C GLY A 367 20.62 12.24 3.78
N GLU A 368 21.48 11.31 4.23
CA GLU A 368 21.10 9.91 4.38
C GLU A 368 20.04 9.72 5.48
N TYR A 369 18.95 9.03 5.16
CA TYR A 369 18.00 8.48 6.12
C TYR A 369 18.33 7.00 6.35
N LYS A 370 18.52 6.63 7.60
CA LYS A 370 18.74 5.23 8.01
C LYS A 370 17.41 4.60 8.36
N GLY A 371 16.91 3.78 7.46
CA GLY A 371 15.68 3.04 7.61
C GLY A 371 15.90 1.60 8.03
N ILE A 372 14.80 0.90 8.27
CA ILE A 372 14.82 -0.55 8.61
C ILE A 372 14.95 -1.43 7.35
N THR A 373 14.64 -0.89 6.17
CA THR A 373 14.74 -1.59 4.88
C THR A 373 15.94 -1.14 4.04
N GLY A 374 16.68 -0.14 4.49
CA GLY A 374 17.87 0.37 3.84
C GLY A 374 18.21 1.79 4.23
N ASN A 375 19.30 2.31 3.65
CA ASN A 375 19.70 3.69 3.80
C ASN A 375 19.33 4.48 2.55
N TYR A 376 18.68 5.62 2.72
CA TYR A 376 18.11 6.38 1.62
C TYR A 376 18.74 7.76 1.50
N THR A 377 19.38 8.01 0.37
CA THR A 377 19.77 9.32 -0.11
C THR A 377 19.11 9.53 -1.46
N PHE A 378 18.44 10.66 -1.64
CA PHE A 378 17.71 10.94 -2.87
C PHE A 378 18.59 11.68 -3.87
N ASN A 379 18.53 11.27 -5.15
CA ASN A 379 19.12 12.00 -6.26
C ASN A 379 18.27 13.25 -6.61
N GLU A 380 18.71 14.02 -7.62
CA GLU A 380 18.01 15.24 -8.06
C GLU A 380 16.58 14.97 -8.56
N LYS A 381 16.28 13.77 -9.03
CA LYS A 381 14.95 13.38 -9.48
C LYS A 381 14.03 13.01 -8.32
N GLY A 382 14.58 12.51 -7.19
CA GLY A 382 13.85 11.99 -6.04
C GLY A 382 13.88 10.46 -5.93
N ASP A 383 14.71 9.79 -6.74
CA ASP A 383 14.98 8.36 -6.62
C ASP A 383 16.07 8.12 -5.57
N PRO A 384 16.09 6.95 -4.89
CA PRO A 384 17.24 6.55 -4.08
C PRO A 384 18.48 6.42 -4.99
N VAL A 385 19.63 6.89 -4.51
CA VAL A 385 20.89 6.78 -5.29
C VAL A 385 21.29 5.34 -5.60
N THR A 386 20.85 4.38 -4.77
CA THR A 386 21.00 2.95 -4.97
C THR A 386 19.73 2.26 -4.53
N SER A 387 19.29 1.27 -5.28
CA SER A 387 18.11 0.46 -4.97
C SER A 387 18.45 -1.02 -4.97
N VAL A 388 17.72 -1.78 -4.16
CA VAL A 388 17.87 -3.24 -4.09
C VAL A 388 16.75 -3.89 -4.90
N TYR A 389 17.15 -4.87 -5.71
CA TYR A 389 16.23 -5.71 -6.49
C TYR A 389 16.43 -7.16 -6.11
N PHE A 390 15.34 -7.87 -5.98
CA PHE A 390 15.33 -9.27 -5.64
C PHE A 390 14.70 -10.09 -6.77
N VAL A 391 15.14 -11.32 -6.92
CA VAL A 391 14.39 -12.37 -7.62
C VAL A 391 14.02 -13.40 -6.58
N LEU A 392 12.75 -13.72 -6.51
CA LEU A 392 12.22 -14.69 -5.57
C LEU A 392 11.57 -15.86 -6.31
N GLN A 393 11.59 -17.02 -5.67
CA GLN A 393 10.85 -18.19 -6.10
C GLN A 393 9.73 -18.49 -5.12
N VAL A 394 8.52 -18.67 -5.63
CA VAL A 394 7.37 -19.09 -4.82
C VAL A 394 7.62 -20.50 -4.29
N SER A 395 7.42 -20.69 -2.99
CA SER A 395 7.56 -21.98 -2.34
C SER A 395 6.64 -23.04 -2.97
N GLU A 396 7.14 -24.26 -3.05
CA GLU A 396 6.38 -25.43 -3.48
C GLU A 396 5.65 -26.14 -2.33
N ASP A 397 5.81 -25.65 -1.09
CA ASP A 397 5.16 -26.22 0.08
C ASP A 397 3.65 -26.18 -0.01
N ASP A 398 3.00 -27.10 0.71
CA ASP A 398 1.56 -27.06 0.98
C ASP A 398 1.32 -26.34 2.33
N GLY A 399 0.15 -25.73 2.46
CA GLY A 399 -0.25 -25.09 3.71
C GLY A 399 -1.06 -23.82 3.55
N ASP A 400 -1.13 -23.04 4.62
CA ASP A 400 -1.76 -21.71 4.59
C ASP A 400 -0.98 -20.80 3.64
N PRO A 401 -1.65 -20.10 2.72
CA PRO A 401 -0.98 -19.26 1.73
C PRO A 401 -0.04 -18.21 2.31
N ALA A 402 -0.35 -17.62 3.45
CA ALA A 402 0.52 -16.63 4.07
C ALA A 402 1.79 -17.29 4.65
N GLU A 403 1.65 -18.45 5.29
CA GLU A 403 2.80 -19.20 5.81
C GLU A 403 3.70 -19.73 4.70
N VAL A 404 3.09 -20.20 3.60
CA VAL A 404 3.84 -20.66 2.42
C VAL A 404 4.55 -19.49 1.75
N TRP A 405 3.89 -18.32 1.63
CA TRP A 405 4.48 -17.13 1.03
C TRP A 405 5.72 -16.64 1.78
N ASN A 406 5.70 -16.71 3.10
CA ASN A 406 6.84 -16.34 3.95
C ASN A 406 8.07 -17.25 3.77
N LYS A 407 7.90 -18.41 3.09
CA LYS A 407 8.99 -19.33 2.76
C LYS A 407 9.56 -19.14 1.35
N ASN A 408 9.05 -18.15 0.59
CA ASN A 408 9.56 -17.83 -0.73
C ASN A 408 11.08 -17.60 -0.67
N ALA A 409 11.81 -18.28 -1.54
CA ALA A 409 13.25 -18.21 -1.54
C ALA A 409 13.75 -16.99 -2.31
N VAL A 410 14.60 -16.19 -1.70
CA VAL A 410 15.39 -15.18 -2.42
C VAL A 410 16.51 -15.89 -3.18
N VAL A 411 16.38 -15.94 -4.51
CA VAL A 411 17.36 -16.62 -5.38
C VAL A 411 18.42 -15.67 -5.93
N LYS A 412 18.12 -14.36 -5.97
CA LYS A 412 19.06 -13.32 -6.39
C LYS A 412 18.77 -12.01 -5.64
N LYS A 413 19.83 -11.32 -5.22
CA LYS A 413 19.77 -9.97 -4.65
C LYS A 413 20.79 -9.11 -5.37
N LEU A 414 20.37 -7.93 -5.84
CA LEU A 414 21.18 -6.99 -6.62
C LEU A 414 21.03 -5.60 -6.04
N GLU A 415 22.15 -4.91 -5.83
CA GLU A 415 22.18 -3.50 -5.49
C GLU A 415 22.60 -2.74 -6.75
N ILE A 416 21.73 -1.86 -7.24
CA ILE A 416 21.93 -1.18 -8.52
C ILE A 416 21.75 0.34 -8.29
N PRO A 417 22.72 1.17 -8.75
CA PRO A 417 22.56 2.61 -8.76
C PRO A 417 21.33 3.04 -9.57
N ALA A 418 20.71 4.16 -9.17
CA ALA A 418 19.63 4.76 -9.97
C ALA A 418 20.15 5.20 -11.34
N PRO A 419 19.36 5.00 -12.40
CA PRO A 419 19.70 5.43 -13.76
C PRO A 419 19.63 6.94 -13.97
#